data_fa36b8bf4e2bc7b8addecf336658b059
#
_entry.id   fa36b8bf4e2bc7b8addecf336658b059
#
_cell.length_a   1.000
_cell.length_b   1.000
_cell.length_c   1.000
_cell.angle_alpha   90.00
_cell.angle_beta   90.00
_cell.angle_gamma   90.00
#
_symmetry.space_group_name_H-M   'P 1'
#
loop_
_entity.id
_entity.type
_entity.pdbx_description
1 polymer ?
#
loop_
_entity_poly.entity_id
_entity_poly.type
_entity_poly.pdbx_seq_one_letter_code
_entity_poly.pdbx_strand_id
1 'polypeptide(L)'
;MKRLAPRVNVIPVIGRADTLTPHELAESKKLVMEDIEHYRIPVYNFPYDIEEDDEDTVEENAELRGLMPFAIVGSEDIIEIGGRKVRARQYPWGVVEVDNPRHSDFLAIRSALLHSHLADLKEIVHDFLYENYRTEKLSKSVDGTTGGYVMFYQVL
;
A
#
# COMPACT_ATOMS: atom_id res chain seq x y z
N MET A 1 -4.79 -9.58 5.65
CA MET A 1 -5.37 -8.57 4.74
C MET A 1 -6.89 -8.54 4.79
N LYS A 2 -7.66 -9.60 4.52
CA LYS A 2 -9.13 -9.60 4.44
C LYS A 2 -9.87 -8.97 5.63
N ARG A 3 -9.37 -9.12 6.88
CA ARG A 3 -9.97 -8.50 8.07
C ARG A 3 -9.65 -7.01 8.22
N LEU A 4 -8.57 -6.54 7.63
CA LEU A 4 -8.12 -5.14 7.70
C LEU A 4 -8.70 -4.30 6.59
N ALA A 5 -8.86 -4.87 5.39
CA ALA A 5 -9.30 -4.15 4.20
C ALA A 5 -10.62 -3.36 4.35
N PRO A 6 -11.63 -3.80 5.14
CA PRO A 6 -12.82 -2.99 5.40
C PRO A 6 -12.58 -1.78 6.32
N ARG A 7 -11.38 -1.62 6.89
CA ARG A 7 -11.06 -0.61 7.91
C ARG A 7 -9.94 0.33 7.51
N VAL A 8 -9.03 -0.13 6.64
CA VAL A 8 -7.84 0.62 6.24
C VAL A 8 -7.51 0.33 4.78
N ASN A 9 -6.81 1.24 4.12
CA ASN A 9 -6.20 0.96 2.83
C ASN A 9 -5.15 -0.13 2.99
N VAL A 10 -5.17 -1.12 2.11
CA VAL A 10 -4.23 -2.24 2.11
C VAL A 10 -3.40 -2.18 0.84
N ILE A 11 -2.09 -2.10 1.00
CA ILE A 11 -1.12 -2.17 -0.10
C ILE A 11 -0.24 -3.40 0.11
N PRO A 12 -0.21 -4.36 -0.82
CA PRO A 12 0.58 -5.57 -0.67
C PRO A 12 2.07 -5.31 -0.91
N VAL A 13 2.91 -5.82 -0.01
CA VAL A 13 4.37 -5.67 -0.06
C VAL A 13 5.05 -6.99 0.21
N ILE A 14 6.07 -7.31 -0.59
CA ILE A 14 7.00 -8.43 -0.37
C ILE A 14 8.27 -7.85 0.25
N GLY A 15 8.48 -8.10 1.53
CA GLY A 15 9.69 -7.67 2.23
C GLY A 15 10.87 -8.61 1.95
N ARG A 16 12.10 -8.11 2.13
CA ARG A 16 13.34 -8.88 1.91
C ARG A 16 13.45 -9.46 0.50
N ALA A 17 13.06 -8.68 -0.50
CA ALA A 17 13.08 -9.11 -1.90
C ALA A 17 14.47 -9.52 -2.40
N ASP A 18 15.52 -9.06 -1.75
CA ASP A 18 16.91 -9.39 -1.97
C ASP A 18 17.29 -10.83 -1.60
N THR A 19 16.43 -11.56 -0.89
CA THR A 19 16.63 -12.99 -0.57
C THR A 19 16.06 -13.94 -1.61
N LEU A 20 15.34 -13.40 -2.60
CA LEU A 20 14.72 -14.15 -3.68
C LEU A 20 15.49 -13.93 -4.98
N THR A 21 15.58 -14.97 -5.79
CA THR A 21 16.01 -14.82 -7.18
C THR A 21 14.95 -14.06 -8.00
N PRO A 22 15.29 -13.44 -9.15
CA PRO A 22 14.29 -12.78 -9.99
C PRO A 22 13.11 -13.67 -10.39
N HIS A 23 13.35 -14.96 -10.63
CA HIS A 23 12.32 -15.92 -10.95
C HIS A 23 11.39 -16.19 -9.76
N GLU A 24 11.95 -16.45 -8.58
CA GLU A 24 11.17 -16.67 -7.36
C GLU A 24 10.36 -15.44 -6.96
N LEU A 25 10.93 -14.24 -7.16
CA LEU A 25 10.23 -12.99 -6.90
C LEU A 25 9.03 -12.84 -7.83
N ALA A 26 9.20 -13.09 -9.13
CA ALA A 26 8.12 -13.01 -10.11
C ALA A 26 7.01 -14.03 -9.81
N GLU A 27 7.37 -15.26 -9.45
CA GLU A 27 6.42 -16.30 -9.05
C GLU A 27 5.68 -15.89 -7.76
N SER A 28 6.39 -15.38 -6.76
CA SER A 28 5.79 -14.90 -5.50
C SER A 28 4.83 -13.73 -5.73
N LYS A 29 5.19 -12.76 -6.58
CA LYS A 29 4.30 -11.65 -6.96
C LYS A 29 3.01 -12.18 -7.59
N LYS A 30 3.13 -13.12 -8.53
CA LYS A 30 1.99 -13.74 -9.21
C LYS A 30 1.07 -14.45 -8.22
N LEU A 31 1.60 -15.33 -7.37
CA LEU A 31 0.82 -16.07 -6.37
C LEU A 31 0.09 -15.16 -5.39
N VAL A 32 0.74 -14.09 -4.93
CA VAL A 32 0.11 -13.11 -4.03
C VAL A 32 -1.06 -12.39 -4.71
N MET A 33 -0.91 -12.02 -5.98
CA MET A 33 -2.00 -11.36 -6.73
C MET A 33 -3.15 -12.33 -7.02
N GLU A 34 -2.86 -13.59 -7.36
CA GLU A 34 -3.87 -14.64 -7.53
C GLU A 34 -4.67 -14.87 -6.24
N ASP A 35 -3.99 -14.90 -5.08
CA ASP A 35 -4.65 -15.02 -3.78
C ASP A 35 -5.53 -13.80 -3.45
N ILE A 36 -5.03 -12.58 -3.72
CA ILE A 36 -5.78 -11.34 -3.53
C ILE A 36 -7.08 -11.38 -4.36
N GLU A 37 -7.00 -11.79 -5.62
CA GLU A 37 -8.14 -11.91 -6.50
C GLU A 37 -9.10 -13.04 -6.06
N HIS A 38 -8.57 -14.24 -5.79
CA HIS A 38 -9.34 -15.41 -5.36
C HIS A 38 -10.15 -15.13 -4.09
N TYR A 39 -9.51 -14.52 -3.09
CA TYR A 39 -10.18 -14.19 -1.81
C TYR A 39 -10.92 -12.84 -1.86
N ARG A 40 -10.92 -12.16 -2.99
CA ARG A 40 -11.54 -10.84 -3.19
C ARG A 40 -11.14 -9.86 -2.08
N ILE A 41 -9.85 -9.71 -1.88
CA ILE A 41 -9.30 -8.79 -0.89
C ILE A 41 -9.20 -7.41 -1.54
N PRO A 42 -9.96 -6.40 -1.07
CA PRO A 42 -9.81 -5.05 -1.60
C PRO A 42 -8.44 -4.50 -1.22
N VAL A 43 -7.62 -4.21 -2.22
CA VAL A 43 -6.33 -3.53 -2.09
C VAL A 43 -6.42 -2.16 -2.74
N TYR A 44 -5.62 -1.20 -2.25
CA TYR A 44 -5.53 0.11 -2.88
C TYR A 44 -4.82 -0.04 -4.23
N ASN A 45 -5.50 0.32 -5.29
CA ASN A 45 -5.07 0.01 -6.67
C ASN A 45 -4.64 1.26 -7.45
N PHE A 46 -4.14 2.30 -6.78
CA PHE A 46 -3.63 3.53 -7.42
C PHE A 46 -4.56 3.98 -8.56
N PRO A 47 -5.76 4.50 -8.24
CA PRO A 47 -6.78 4.82 -9.24
C PRO A 47 -6.31 5.94 -10.16
N TYR A 48 -6.68 5.86 -11.43
CA TYR A 48 -6.53 6.92 -12.42
C TYR A 48 -7.65 6.83 -13.45
N ASP A 49 -7.98 7.97 -14.06
CA ASP A 49 -8.92 8.07 -15.16
C ASP A 49 -8.20 8.61 -16.41
N ILE A 50 -8.25 7.87 -17.50
CA ILE A 50 -7.57 8.22 -18.76
C ILE A 50 -8.20 9.46 -19.40
N GLU A 51 -9.47 9.77 -19.10
CA GLU A 51 -10.20 10.90 -19.69
C GLU A 51 -10.06 12.19 -18.86
N GLU A 52 -9.88 12.07 -17.54
CA GLU A 52 -9.87 13.20 -16.60
C GLU A 52 -8.46 13.58 -16.12
N ASP A 53 -7.57 12.58 -15.95
CA ASP A 53 -6.22 12.80 -15.45
C ASP A 53 -5.24 13.19 -16.56
N ASP A 54 -4.17 13.88 -16.18
CA ASP A 54 -3.07 14.17 -17.10
C ASP A 54 -2.26 12.91 -17.44
N GLU A 55 -1.55 12.96 -18.57
CA GLU A 55 -0.78 11.82 -19.09
C GLU A 55 0.29 11.34 -18.10
N ASP A 56 0.95 12.25 -17.39
CA ASP A 56 1.99 11.94 -16.42
C ASP A 56 1.40 11.18 -15.21
N THR A 57 0.24 11.60 -14.72
CA THR A 57 -0.49 10.92 -13.62
C THR A 57 -0.96 9.53 -14.03
N VAL A 58 -1.48 9.38 -15.25
CA VAL A 58 -1.90 8.08 -15.79
C VAL A 58 -0.71 7.12 -15.88
N GLU A 59 0.44 7.60 -16.41
CA GLU A 59 1.66 6.79 -16.55
C GLU A 59 2.20 6.38 -15.17
N GLU A 60 2.35 7.32 -14.21
CA GLU A 60 2.81 7.02 -12.85
C GLU A 60 1.94 5.95 -12.17
N ASN A 61 0.63 6.10 -12.25
CA ASN A 61 -0.30 5.16 -11.61
C ASN A 61 -0.33 3.80 -12.29
N ALA A 62 -0.19 3.76 -13.61
CA ALA A 62 -0.06 2.51 -14.35
C ALA A 62 1.23 1.75 -13.97
N GLU A 63 2.35 2.47 -13.81
CA GLU A 63 3.61 1.90 -13.33
C GLU A 63 3.47 1.36 -11.91
N LEU A 64 2.89 2.12 -10.98
CA LEU A 64 2.66 1.69 -9.59
C LEU A 64 1.80 0.42 -9.53
N ARG A 65 0.75 0.32 -10.35
CA ARG A 65 -0.06 -0.91 -10.47
C ARG A 65 0.77 -2.09 -10.97
N GLY A 66 1.64 -1.86 -11.94
CA GLY A 66 2.50 -2.90 -12.51
C GLY A 66 3.55 -3.44 -11.53
N LEU A 67 3.96 -2.63 -10.55
CA LEU A 67 4.90 -3.04 -9.51
C LEU A 67 4.27 -3.91 -8.41
N MET A 68 2.94 -3.87 -8.24
CA MET A 68 2.27 -4.61 -7.16
C MET A 68 2.36 -6.13 -7.31
N PRO A 69 2.56 -6.85 -6.19
CA PRO A 69 2.98 -6.39 -4.86
C PRO A 69 4.38 -5.80 -4.89
N PHE A 70 4.59 -4.70 -4.18
CA PHE A 70 5.90 -4.02 -4.17
C PHE A 70 6.96 -4.90 -3.53
N ALA A 71 8.08 -5.09 -4.24
CA ALA A 71 9.23 -5.84 -3.76
C ALA A 71 10.21 -4.90 -3.06
N ILE A 72 10.32 -4.99 -1.74
CA ILE A 72 11.08 -4.02 -0.94
C ILE A 72 12.29 -4.66 -0.28
N VAL A 73 13.41 -3.95 -0.37
CA VAL A 73 14.61 -4.19 0.42
C VAL A 73 14.75 -3.07 1.43
N GLY A 74 14.93 -3.41 2.71
CA GLY A 74 15.18 -2.44 3.78
C GLY A 74 16.55 -2.67 4.40
N SER A 75 17.35 -1.61 4.54
CA SER A 75 18.58 -1.60 5.32
C SER A 75 18.81 -0.19 5.89
N GLU A 76 19.37 -0.12 7.09
CA GLU A 76 19.85 1.11 7.69
C GLU A 76 21.37 1.27 7.51
N ASP A 77 22.05 0.23 7.03
CA ASP A 77 23.48 0.27 6.84
C ASP A 77 23.85 1.22 5.69
N ILE A 78 24.86 2.03 5.93
CA ILE A 78 25.41 2.97 4.94
C ILE A 78 26.71 2.40 4.43
N ILE A 79 26.75 2.14 3.13
CA ILE A 79 27.93 1.58 2.44
C ILE A 79 28.45 2.63 1.46
N GLU A 80 29.76 2.71 1.33
CA GLU A 80 30.39 3.60 0.34
C GLU A 80 30.61 2.83 -0.97
N ILE A 81 29.97 3.27 -2.04
CA ILE A 81 30.08 2.71 -3.37
C ILE A 81 30.51 3.82 -4.33
N GLY A 82 31.72 3.69 -4.90
CA GLY A 82 32.22 4.68 -5.85
C GLY A 82 32.29 6.10 -5.31
N GLY A 83 32.61 6.26 -4.01
CA GLY A 83 32.67 7.57 -3.34
C GLY A 83 31.32 8.15 -2.92
N ARG A 84 30.22 7.43 -3.10
CA ARG A 84 28.89 7.80 -2.65
C ARG A 84 28.45 6.93 -1.47
N LYS A 85 27.88 7.57 -0.44
CA LYS A 85 27.27 6.88 0.70
C LYS A 85 25.82 6.53 0.34
N VAL A 86 25.51 5.24 0.29
CA VAL A 86 24.18 4.73 -0.06
C VAL A 86 23.67 3.79 1.04
N ARG A 87 22.36 3.77 1.25
CA ARG A 87 21.74 2.74 2.09
C ARG A 87 21.71 1.44 1.31
N ALA A 88 22.36 0.43 1.85
CA ALA A 88 22.49 -0.84 1.14
C ALA A 88 22.69 -2.00 2.11
N ARG A 89 22.45 -3.21 1.63
CA ARG A 89 22.80 -4.44 2.33
C ARG A 89 23.95 -5.12 1.60
N GLN A 90 24.99 -5.45 2.36
CA GLN A 90 26.16 -6.14 1.80
C GLN A 90 26.04 -7.63 2.00
N TYR A 91 26.32 -8.36 0.93
CA TYR A 91 26.40 -9.81 0.90
C TYR A 91 27.79 -10.24 0.40
N PRO A 92 28.23 -11.49 0.65
CA PRO A 92 29.49 -12.00 0.11
C PRO A 92 29.56 -11.98 -1.42
N TRP A 93 28.41 -12.01 -2.09
CA TRP A 93 28.28 -12.05 -3.55
C TRP A 93 27.92 -10.68 -4.18
N GLY A 94 27.65 -9.65 -3.38
CA GLY A 94 27.31 -8.35 -3.93
C GLY A 94 26.69 -7.39 -2.94
N VAL A 95 26.28 -6.22 -3.45
CA VAL A 95 25.62 -5.18 -2.66
C VAL A 95 24.24 -4.89 -3.24
N VAL A 96 23.23 -4.81 -2.38
CA VAL A 96 21.87 -4.48 -2.74
C VAL A 96 21.53 -3.12 -2.17
N GLU A 97 21.32 -2.14 -3.05
CA GLU A 97 20.98 -0.77 -2.70
C GLU A 97 19.47 -0.62 -2.47
N VAL A 98 19.07 0.03 -1.38
CA VAL A 98 17.65 0.24 -1.02
C VAL A 98 16.98 1.19 -2.00
N ASP A 99 17.68 2.24 -2.39
CA ASP A 99 17.15 3.33 -3.22
C ASP A 99 17.41 3.10 -4.74
N ASN A 100 17.84 1.90 -5.14
CA ASN A 100 18.03 1.55 -6.54
C ASN A 100 16.78 0.85 -7.10
N PRO A 101 16.10 1.41 -8.12
CA PRO A 101 14.88 0.81 -8.67
C PRO A 101 15.07 -0.59 -9.27
N ARG A 102 16.31 -0.97 -9.60
CA ARG A 102 16.61 -2.33 -10.08
C ARG A 102 16.67 -3.37 -8.96
N HIS A 103 16.83 -2.91 -7.72
CA HIS A 103 16.98 -3.77 -6.55
C HIS A 103 15.76 -3.77 -5.64
N SER A 104 14.97 -2.68 -5.66
CA SER A 104 13.87 -2.47 -4.71
C SER A 104 12.87 -1.46 -5.24
N ASP A 105 11.58 -1.72 -5.03
CA ASP A 105 10.48 -0.80 -5.34
C ASP A 105 10.28 0.27 -4.23
N PHE A 106 11.25 0.42 -3.31
CA PHE A 106 11.13 1.29 -2.13
C PHE A 106 10.91 2.75 -2.49
N LEU A 107 11.62 3.29 -3.48
CA LEU A 107 11.44 4.70 -3.88
C LEU A 107 10.06 4.95 -4.46
N ALA A 108 9.56 4.04 -5.29
CA ALA A 108 8.26 4.15 -5.93
C ALA A 108 7.14 4.19 -4.87
N ILE A 109 7.10 3.21 -3.97
CA ILE A 109 6.07 3.18 -2.92
C ILE A 109 6.22 4.34 -1.93
N ARG A 110 7.44 4.77 -1.60
CA ARG A 110 7.67 5.91 -0.74
C ARG A 110 7.13 7.20 -1.36
N SER A 111 7.40 7.45 -2.64
CA SER A 111 6.87 8.60 -3.36
C SER A 111 5.34 8.58 -3.40
N ALA A 112 4.77 7.44 -3.75
CA ALA A 112 3.32 7.27 -3.77
C ALA A 112 2.67 7.57 -2.42
N LEU A 113 3.20 7.01 -1.32
CA LEU A 113 2.62 7.17 0.02
C LEU A 113 2.80 8.56 0.62
N LEU A 114 3.90 9.26 0.32
CA LEU A 114 4.24 10.52 0.98
C LEU A 114 3.97 11.76 0.11
N HIS A 115 3.78 11.58 -1.18
CA HIS A 115 3.57 12.68 -2.13
C HIS A 115 2.30 12.47 -2.96
N SER A 116 2.33 11.65 -3.99
CA SER A 116 1.25 11.60 -4.99
C SER A 116 -0.10 11.11 -4.44
N HIS A 117 -0.12 10.13 -3.55
CA HIS A 117 -1.37 9.54 -3.04
C HIS A 117 -1.67 9.79 -1.56
N LEU A 118 -0.91 10.66 -0.89
CA LEU A 118 -1.12 10.92 0.54
C LEU A 118 -2.51 11.48 0.84
N ALA A 119 -2.98 12.42 0.02
CA ALA A 119 -4.28 13.05 0.19
C ALA A 119 -5.40 12.02 -0.02
N ASP A 120 -5.38 11.28 -1.12
CA ASP A 120 -6.37 10.28 -1.48
C ASP A 120 -6.49 9.17 -0.43
N LEU A 121 -5.34 8.67 0.03
CA LEU A 121 -5.30 7.63 1.07
C LEU A 121 -5.95 8.11 2.38
N LYS A 122 -5.78 9.38 2.75
CA LYS A 122 -6.42 9.98 3.92
C LYS A 122 -7.92 10.14 3.73
N GLU A 123 -8.33 10.65 2.56
CA GLU A 123 -9.73 10.89 2.22
C GLU A 123 -10.52 9.57 2.20
N ILE A 124 -10.01 8.55 1.53
CA ILE A 124 -10.63 7.22 1.50
C ILE A 124 -10.80 6.65 2.91
N VAL A 125 -9.80 6.79 3.78
CA VAL A 125 -9.93 6.32 5.17
C VAL A 125 -10.97 7.11 5.93
N HIS A 126 -10.97 8.44 5.80
CA HIS A 126 -11.86 9.31 6.56
C HIS A 126 -13.31 9.21 6.08
N ASP A 127 -13.55 9.37 4.78
CA ASP A 127 -14.90 9.56 4.25
C ASP A 127 -15.62 8.23 3.95
N PHE A 128 -14.86 7.17 3.66
CA PHE A 128 -15.46 5.87 3.35
C PHE A 128 -15.25 4.84 4.45
N LEU A 129 -14.01 4.51 4.78
CA LEU A 129 -13.74 3.37 5.66
C LEU A 129 -14.15 3.66 7.10
N TYR A 130 -13.89 4.86 7.59
CA TYR A 130 -14.29 5.27 8.94
C TYR A 130 -15.82 5.44 9.06
N GLU A 131 -16.47 6.11 8.11
CA GLU A 131 -17.93 6.30 8.15
C GLU A 131 -18.69 4.97 8.00
N ASN A 132 -18.20 4.05 7.18
CA ASN A 132 -18.74 2.69 7.11
C ASN A 132 -18.60 1.95 8.46
N TYR A 133 -17.44 2.07 9.11
CA TYR A 133 -17.22 1.50 10.43
C TYR A 133 -18.16 2.10 11.48
N ARG A 134 -18.28 3.43 11.48
CA ARG A 134 -19.16 4.17 12.39
C ARG A 134 -20.61 3.75 12.23
N THR A 135 -21.09 3.68 11.00
CA THR A 135 -22.46 3.25 10.67
C THR A 135 -22.72 1.82 11.13
N GLU A 136 -21.77 0.89 10.86
CA GLU A 136 -21.87 -0.49 11.33
C GLU A 136 -21.92 -0.61 12.86
N LYS A 137 -21.15 0.20 13.57
CA LYS A 137 -21.14 0.19 15.04
C LYS A 137 -22.41 0.77 15.62
N LEU A 138 -22.91 1.86 15.08
CA LEU A 138 -24.14 2.51 15.54
C LEU A 138 -25.36 1.63 15.29
N SER A 139 -25.50 1.02 14.11
CA SER A 139 -26.61 0.12 13.82
C SER A 139 -26.66 -1.08 14.77
N LYS A 140 -25.50 -1.69 15.04
CA LYS A 140 -25.41 -2.80 16.02
C LYS A 140 -25.75 -2.39 17.46
N SER A 141 -25.54 -1.13 17.83
CA SER A 141 -25.92 -0.62 19.15
C SER A 141 -27.41 -0.33 19.25
N VAL A 142 -28.06 0.01 18.15
CA VAL A 142 -29.53 0.24 18.10
C VAL A 142 -30.28 -1.09 18.17
N ASP A 143 -29.82 -2.13 17.48
CA ASP A 143 -30.45 -3.45 17.50
C ASP A 143 -30.29 -4.18 18.87
N GLY A 144 -29.30 -3.77 19.67
CA GLY A 144 -29.05 -4.32 21.03
C GLY A 144 -29.77 -3.61 22.16
N THR A 145 -30.49 -2.52 21.89
CA THR A 145 -31.13 -1.71 22.93
C THR A 145 -32.62 -1.55 22.66
N THR A 146 -33.39 -2.53 23.10
CA THR A 146 -34.81 -2.31 23.38
C THR A 146 -34.90 -1.37 24.58
N GLY A 147 -35.12 -0.08 24.36
CA GLY A 147 -35.47 0.92 25.37
C GLY A 147 -34.30 1.80 25.87
N GLY A 148 -34.06 2.91 25.18
CA GLY A 148 -33.24 4.01 25.68
C GLY A 148 -33.14 5.11 24.65
N TYR A 149 -33.79 6.24 24.89
CA TYR A 149 -33.72 7.43 24.04
C TYR A 149 -32.28 7.94 23.94
N VAL A 150 -31.68 7.90 22.76
CA VAL A 150 -30.41 8.59 22.49
C VAL A 150 -30.72 9.99 21.96
N MET A 151 -30.47 10.98 22.82
CA MET A 151 -30.57 12.39 22.52
C MET A 151 -29.41 12.79 21.59
N PHE A 152 -29.72 13.17 20.35
CA PHE A 152 -28.75 13.74 19.42
C PHE A 152 -28.38 15.15 19.86
N TYR A 153 -27.15 15.38 20.31
CA TYR A 153 -26.60 16.73 20.33
C TYR A 153 -26.07 17.07 18.93
N GLN A 154 -26.83 17.94 18.24
CA GLN A 154 -26.32 18.69 17.10
C GLN A 154 -25.33 19.72 17.64
N VAL A 155 -24.06 19.61 17.26
CA VAL A 155 -23.09 20.69 17.46
C VAL A 155 -23.04 21.48 16.16
N LEU A 156 -23.40 22.75 16.29
CA LEU A 156 -23.30 23.80 15.28
C LEU A 156 -21.84 24.09 14.92
#